data_3dd05a213063b0f909d62ac51ef6c2ea
#
_entry.id   3dd05a213063b0f909d62ac51ef6c2ea
#
_cell.length_a   1.000
_cell.length_b   1.000
_cell.length_c   1.000
_cell.angle_alpha   90.00
_cell.angle_beta   90.00
_cell.angle_gamma   90.00
#
_symmetry.space_group_name_H-M   'P 1'
#
loop_
_entity.id
_entity.type
_entity.pdbx_description
1 polymer ?
#
loop_
_entity_poly.entity_id
_entity_poly.type
_entity_poly.pdbx_seq_one_letter_code
_entity_poly.pdbx_strand_id
1 'polypeptide(L)'
;SYFGGSVWEPLQGTDWYYFHSFHKKQPDLNWENPKVREEVYKMMNWWLEKGLGGYRVDAIINIKKPLPFQDYPADRTDGLCDMSEVLKHASGIGEFLGEMRDVTFRKYDAFAVGEVFNEKEEELKDFMGENGYFSTIFDFSQTNAGKSPKGWYENRIPTVDEYKQCCFNS
;
A
#
# COMPACT_ATOMS: atom_id res chain seq x y z
N SER A 1 -5.38 -6.17 11.56
CA SER A 1 -5.53 -4.92 10.80
C SER A 1 -4.53 -3.88 11.30
N TYR A 2 -4.20 -2.91 10.47
CA TYR A 2 -3.32 -1.79 10.87
C TYR A 2 -3.89 -0.98 12.04
N PHE A 3 -5.20 -0.95 12.19
CA PHE A 3 -5.87 -0.24 13.28
C PHE A 3 -6.15 -1.12 14.51
N GLY A 4 -5.58 -2.30 14.54
CA GLY A 4 -5.77 -3.29 15.59
C GLY A 4 -6.91 -4.27 15.30
N GLY A 5 -6.90 -5.38 16.02
CA GLY A 5 -7.87 -6.47 15.85
C GLY A 5 -7.67 -7.30 14.58
N SER A 6 -8.60 -8.20 14.33
CA SER A 6 -8.62 -9.08 13.16
C SER A 6 -8.75 -8.27 11.86
N VAL A 7 -8.25 -8.83 10.75
CA VAL A 7 -8.53 -8.37 9.39
C VAL A 7 -9.82 -8.96 8.82
N TRP A 8 -10.45 -9.86 9.54
CA TRP A 8 -11.68 -10.55 9.13
C TRP A 8 -12.86 -10.09 9.95
N GLU A 9 -13.91 -9.62 9.28
CA GLU A 9 -15.18 -9.28 9.89
C GLU A 9 -16.31 -10.15 9.32
N PRO A 10 -17.23 -10.68 10.16
CA PRO A 10 -18.37 -11.43 9.67
C PRO A 10 -19.34 -10.51 8.91
N LEU A 11 -19.82 -11.00 7.78
CA LEU A 11 -20.89 -10.35 7.07
C LEU A 11 -22.23 -10.73 7.69
N GLN A 12 -22.89 -9.79 8.35
CA GLN A 12 -24.11 -10.03 9.11
C GLN A 12 -25.19 -10.75 8.30
N GLY A 13 -25.78 -11.79 8.90
CA GLY A 13 -26.83 -12.58 8.29
C GLY A 13 -26.33 -13.64 7.29
N THR A 14 -25.04 -13.90 7.23
CA THR A 14 -24.43 -14.93 6.37
C THR A 14 -23.32 -15.68 7.11
N ASP A 15 -22.81 -16.75 6.51
CA ASP A 15 -21.61 -17.47 6.97
C ASP A 15 -20.31 -16.92 6.32
N TRP A 16 -20.39 -15.75 5.68
CA TRP A 16 -19.27 -15.13 4.97
C TRP A 16 -18.53 -14.13 5.86
N TYR A 17 -17.25 -13.95 5.54
CA TYR A 17 -16.38 -12.93 6.09
C TYR A 17 -15.82 -12.07 4.98
N TYR A 18 -15.54 -10.79 5.27
CA TYR A 18 -14.80 -9.93 4.38
C TYR A 18 -13.47 -9.52 5.02
N PHE A 19 -12.52 -9.20 4.17
CA PHE A 19 -11.18 -8.79 4.56
C PHE A 19 -11.08 -7.26 4.60
N HIS A 20 -10.37 -6.71 5.60
CA HIS A 20 -10.05 -5.30 5.68
C HIS A 20 -8.65 -5.08 6.25
N SER A 21 -7.75 -4.45 5.50
CA SER A 21 -6.41 -4.10 5.98
C SER A 21 -6.45 -3.00 7.05
N PHE A 22 -7.37 -2.05 6.91
CA PHE A 22 -7.54 -0.88 7.77
C PHE A 22 -8.78 -1.00 8.66
N HIS A 23 -9.71 -0.07 8.53
CA HIS A 23 -10.92 -0.08 9.34
C HIS A 23 -11.97 -1.04 8.78
N LYS A 24 -12.74 -1.68 9.66
CA LYS A 24 -13.82 -2.61 9.27
C LYS A 24 -14.91 -2.03 8.36
N LYS A 25 -15.04 -0.70 8.27
CA LYS A 25 -15.90 -0.01 7.30
C LYS A 25 -15.24 0.22 5.94
N GLN A 26 -14.01 -0.27 5.75
CA GLN A 26 -13.22 -0.13 4.53
C GLN A 26 -12.84 -1.53 4.02
N PRO A 27 -13.80 -2.33 3.51
CA PRO A 27 -13.49 -3.65 2.97
C PRO A 27 -12.53 -3.53 1.79
N ASP A 28 -11.53 -4.41 1.75
CA ASP A 28 -10.56 -4.44 0.66
C ASP A 28 -11.18 -5.07 -0.59
N LEU A 29 -10.96 -4.44 -1.73
CA LEU A 29 -11.39 -4.99 -3.02
C LEU A 29 -10.52 -6.17 -3.44
N ASN A 30 -11.13 -7.16 -4.08
CA ASN A 30 -10.39 -8.31 -4.63
C ASN A 30 -9.71 -7.93 -5.95
N TRP A 31 -8.48 -7.45 -5.89
CA TRP A 31 -7.68 -7.06 -7.05
C TRP A 31 -7.24 -8.23 -7.95
N GLU A 32 -7.31 -9.47 -7.48
CA GLU A 32 -7.09 -10.64 -8.33
C GLU A 32 -8.22 -10.81 -9.36
N ASN A 33 -9.40 -10.25 -9.10
CA ASN A 33 -10.49 -10.25 -10.05
C ASN A 33 -10.30 -9.15 -11.11
N PRO A 34 -10.07 -9.48 -12.38
CA PRO A 34 -9.84 -8.50 -13.43
C PRO A 34 -11.02 -7.54 -13.64
N LYS A 35 -12.25 -7.99 -13.39
CA LYS A 35 -13.43 -7.11 -13.48
C LYS A 35 -13.41 -5.99 -12.44
N VAL A 36 -12.86 -6.25 -11.24
CA VAL A 36 -12.68 -5.22 -10.22
C VAL A 36 -11.68 -4.18 -10.72
N ARG A 37 -10.56 -4.62 -11.27
CA ARG A 37 -9.54 -3.72 -11.82
C ARG A 37 -10.10 -2.88 -12.96
N GLU A 38 -10.80 -3.49 -13.90
CA GLU A 38 -11.47 -2.78 -15.01
C GLU A 38 -12.39 -1.67 -14.53
N GLU A 39 -13.23 -1.92 -13.53
CA GLU A 39 -14.16 -0.92 -13.00
C GLU A 39 -13.42 0.22 -12.27
N VAL A 40 -12.35 -0.09 -11.55
CA VAL A 40 -11.50 0.93 -10.93
C VAL A 40 -10.84 1.79 -12.02
N TYR A 41 -10.27 1.19 -13.06
CA TYR A 41 -9.64 1.95 -14.17
C TYR A 41 -10.65 2.78 -14.96
N LYS A 42 -11.87 2.29 -15.17
CA LYS A 42 -12.97 3.09 -15.77
C LYS A 42 -13.28 4.33 -14.93
N MET A 43 -13.38 4.16 -13.61
CA MET A 43 -13.60 5.29 -12.70
C MET A 43 -12.43 6.29 -12.76
N MET A 44 -11.19 5.83 -12.74
CA MET A 44 -10.01 6.70 -12.84
C MET A 44 -10.00 7.45 -14.18
N ASN A 45 -10.21 6.76 -15.29
CA ASN A 45 -10.23 7.34 -16.62
C ASN A 45 -11.35 8.37 -16.79
N TRP A 46 -12.51 8.13 -16.19
CA TRP A 46 -13.62 9.08 -16.23
C TRP A 46 -13.25 10.46 -15.63
N TRP A 47 -12.45 10.47 -14.56
CA TRP A 47 -11.95 11.73 -13.99
C TRP A 47 -10.85 12.37 -14.84
N LEU A 48 -9.94 11.56 -15.39
CA LEU A 48 -8.89 12.05 -16.28
C LEU A 48 -9.47 12.67 -17.55
N GLU A 49 -10.50 12.06 -18.12
CA GLU A 49 -11.25 12.60 -19.26
C GLU A 49 -11.91 13.96 -18.98
N LYS A 50 -12.19 14.27 -17.71
CA LYS A 50 -12.71 15.58 -17.29
C LYS A 50 -11.62 16.62 -17.01
N GLY A 51 -10.37 16.28 -17.28
CA GLY A 51 -9.23 17.20 -17.11
C GLY A 51 -8.54 17.12 -15.76
N LEU A 52 -8.77 16.06 -14.97
CA LEU A 52 -7.95 15.83 -13.78
C LEU A 52 -6.50 15.60 -14.19
N GLY A 53 -5.55 16.35 -13.61
CA GLY A 53 -4.13 16.28 -13.95
C GLY A 53 -3.39 15.06 -13.38
N GLY A 54 -4.00 14.29 -12.49
CA GLY A 54 -3.36 13.11 -11.92
C GLY A 54 -3.97 12.63 -10.60
N TYR A 55 -3.27 11.71 -9.94
CA TYR A 55 -3.73 11.06 -8.72
C TYR A 55 -2.63 10.99 -7.65
N ARG A 56 -3.04 11.13 -6.41
CA ARG A 56 -2.34 10.53 -5.28
C ARG A 56 -3.03 9.21 -4.96
N VAL A 57 -2.26 8.11 -4.98
CA VAL A 57 -2.78 6.77 -4.79
C VAL A 57 -2.39 6.27 -3.40
N ASP A 58 -3.39 6.18 -2.55
CA ASP A 58 -3.27 5.89 -1.12
C ASP A 58 -2.94 4.42 -0.86
N ALA A 59 -1.98 4.17 0.05
CA ALA A 59 -1.64 2.85 0.61
C ALA A 59 -1.60 1.71 -0.44
N ILE A 60 -1.10 1.99 -1.63
CA ILE A 60 -1.29 1.16 -2.83
C ILE A 60 -0.69 -0.24 -2.71
N ILE A 61 0.34 -0.42 -1.91
CA ILE A 61 0.97 -1.73 -1.73
C ILE A 61 0.02 -2.78 -1.11
N ASN A 62 -1.06 -2.31 -0.45
CA ASN A 62 -2.03 -3.18 0.19
C ASN A 62 -3.02 -3.86 -0.77
N ILE A 63 -3.03 -3.51 -2.06
CA ILE A 63 -3.93 -4.16 -3.02
C ILE A 63 -3.56 -5.60 -3.31
N LYS A 64 -2.27 -5.97 -3.19
CA LYS A 64 -1.81 -7.35 -3.38
C LYS A 64 -1.81 -8.09 -2.06
N LYS A 65 -2.43 -9.26 -2.03
CA LYS A 65 -2.49 -10.13 -0.85
C LYS A 65 -1.68 -11.40 -1.10
N PRO A 66 -1.07 -11.98 -0.06
CA PRO A 66 -0.49 -13.33 -0.16
C PRO A 66 -1.63 -14.36 -0.22
N LEU A 67 -1.76 -15.01 -1.38
CA LEU A 67 -2.78 -16.04 -1.58
C LEU A 67 -2.14 -17.41 -1.80
N PRO A 68 -2.76 -18.49 -1.31
CA PRO A 68 -3.97 -18.51 -0.48
C PRO A 68 -3.73 -17.89 0.89
N PHE A 69 -4.78 -17.35 1.50
CA PHE A 69 -4.69 -16.86 2.88
C PHE A 69 -4.29 -17.98 3.83
N GLN A 70 -3.39 -17.65 4.76
CA GLN A 70 -2.90 -18.57 5.78
C GLN A 70 -2.66 -17.81 7.08
N ASP A 71 -2.57 -18.57 8.20
CA ASP A 71 -2.21 -17.99 9.48
C ASP A 71 -0.68 -17.76 9.54
N TYR A 72 -0.30 -16.66 10.18
CA TYR A 72 1.08 -16.31 10.46
C TYR A 72 1.34 -16.32 11.96
N PRO A 73 2.58 -16.61 12.39
CA PRO A 73 2.94 -16.54 13.80
C PRO A 73 2.61 -15.19 14.42
N ALA A 74 1.98 -15.21 15.60
CA ALA A 74 1.69 -13.98 16.32
C ALA A 74 2.99 -13.29 16.75
N ASP A 75 3.10 -12.00 16.46
CA ASP A 75 4.23 -11.13 16.83
C ASP A 75 3.79 -9.97 17.75
N ARG A 76 2.49 -9.91 18.07
CA ARG A 76 1.86 -8.90 18.89
C ARG A 76 1.34 -9.46 20.20
N THR A 77 1.19 -8.60 21.20
CA THR A 77 0.70 -8.98 22.53
C THR A 77 -0.77 -9.41 22.57
N ASP A 78 -1.54 -9.06 21.53
CA ASP A 78 -2.95 -9.45 21.35
C ASP A 78 -3.11 -10.83 20.70
N GLY A 79 -2.00 -11.54 20.42
CA GLY A 79 -2.01 -12.86 19.78
C GLY A 79 -2.22 -12.81 18.27
N LEU A 80 -2.12 -11.64 17.65
CA LEU A 80 -2.24 -11.45 16.21
C LEU A 80 -0.86 -11.20 15.57
N CYS A 81 -0.79 -11.41 14.26
CA CYS A 81 0.36 -11.03 13.44
C CYS A 81 0.18 -9.60 12.92
N ASP A 82 1.26 -8.83 12.85
CA ASP A 82 1.24 -7.50 12.24
C ASP A 82 0.99 -7.61 10.72
N MET A 83 0.19 -6.68 10.19
CA MET A 83 -0.16 -6.68 8.77
C MET A 83 1.05 -6.48 7.86
N SER A 84 2.07 -5.77 8.31
CA SER A 84 3.32 -5.59 7.55
C SER A 84 4.10 -6.90 7.38
N GLU A 85 4.06 -7.79 8.38
CA GLU A 85 4.63 -9.14 8.26
C GLU A 85 3.89 -9.97 7.21
N VAL A 86 2.55 -9.90 7.21
CA VAL A 86 1.71 -10.59 6.22
C VAL A 86 2.06 -10.14 4.80
N LEU A 87 2.20 -8.83 4.57
CA LEU A 87 2.49 -8.28 3.24
C LEU A 87 3.87 -8.67 2.70
N LYS A 88 4.86 -8.98 3.54
CA LYS A 88 6.16 -9.48 3.08
C LYS A 88 6.05 -10.78 2.27
N HIS A 89 4.97 -11.52 2.43
CA HIS A 89 4.68 -12.74 1.68
C HIS A 89 3.88 -12.50 0.39
N ALA A 90 3.41 -11.27 0.15
CA ALA A 90 2.79 -10.91 -1.11
C ALA A 90 3.84 -10.71 -2.21
N SER A 91 3.53 -11.13 -3.42
CA SER A 91 4.40 -10.96 -4.58
C SER A 91 3.60 -10.64 -5.83
N GLY A 92 4.23 -10.03 -6.84
CA GLY A 92 3.59 -9.75 -8.12
C GLY A 92 2.73 -8.49 -8.14
N ILE A 93 2.89 -7.55 -7.20
CA ILE A 93 2.17 -6.27 -7.21
C ILE A 93 2.45 -5.46 -8.48
N GLY A 94 3.65 -5.59 -9.04
CA GLY A 94 4.06 -4.89 -10.26
C GLY A 94 3.16 -5.19 -11.47
N GLU A 95 2.53 -6.37 -11.54
CA GLU A 95 1.53 -6.67 -12.56
C GLU A 95 0.35 -5.70 -12.49
N PHE A 96 -0.22 -5.50 -11.30
CA PHE A 96 -1.35 -4.60 -11.11
C PHE A 96 -0.98 -3.13 -11.31
N LEU A 97 0.19 -2.72 -10.81
CA LEU A 97 0.66 -1.35 -10.94
C LEU A 97 1.06 -1.00 -12.37
N GLY A 98 1.68 -1.93 -13.09
CA GLY A 98 2.00 -1.78 -14.51
C GLY A 98 0.74 -1.68 -15.36
N GLU A 99 -0.25 -2.54 -15.13
CA GLU A 99 -1.56 -2.47 -15.79
C GLU A 99 -2.23 -1.11 -15.51
N MET A 100 -2.33 -0.70 -14.24
CA MET A 100 -2.90 0.60 -13.86
C MET A 100 -2.20 1.75 -14.60
N ARG A 101 -0.87 1.82 -14.53
CA ARG A 101 -0.08 2.84 -15.21
C ARG A 101 -0.42 2.94 -16.70
N ASP A 102 -0.40 1.80 -17.39
CA ASP A 102 -0.51 1.76 -18.85
C ASP A 102 -1.92 2.11 -19.35
N VAL A 103 -2.96 1.68 -18.61
CA VAL A 103 -4.36 1.95 -19.01
C VAL A 103 -4.93 3.24 -18.45
N THR A 104 -4.24 3.91 -17.51
CA THR A 104 -4.69 5.17 -16.90
C THR A 104 -3.66 6.29 -17.09
N PHE A 105 -2.61 6.35 -16.29
CA PHE A 105 -1.68 7.48 -16.21
C PHE A 105 -1.00 7.78 -17.53
N ARG A 106 -0.42 6.79 -18.19
CA ARG A 106 0.24 6.97 -19.50
C ARG A 106 -0.72 7.40 -20.59
N LYS A 107 -1.94 6.86 -20.58
CA LYS A 107 -2.94 7.20 -21.60
C LYS A 107 -3.32 8.68 -21.61
N TYR A 108 -3.27 9.35 -20.46
CA TYR A 108 -3.68 10.74 -20.30
C TYR A 108 -2.52 11.69 -19.96
N ASP A 109 -1.29 11.20 -20.00
CA ASP A 109 -0.10 11.96 -19.55
C ASP A 109 -0.31 12.54 -18.12
N ALA A 110 -0.89 11.73 -17.25
CA ALA A 110 -1.30 12.14 -15.92
C ALA A 110 -0.18 11.93 -14.90
N PHE A 111 -0.02 12.91 -14.01
CA PHE A 111 0.93 12.81 -12.91
C PHE A 111 0.41 11.86 -11.82
N ALA A 112 1.21 10.92 -11.37
CA ALA A 112 0.82 9.96 -10.34
C ALA A 112 1.81 9.96 -9.18
N VAL A 113 1.28 10.05 -7.95
CA VAL A 113 2.06 9.93 -6.71
C VAL A 113 1.59 8.68 -5.97
N GLY A 114 2.48 7.70 -5.79
CA GLY A 114 2.17 6.50 -5.03
C GLY A 114 2.50 6.65 -3.55
N GLU A 115 1.60 6.22 -2.67
CA GLU A 115 1.93 6.02 -1.27
C GLU A 115 2.45 4.60 -1.07
N VAL A 116 3.78 4.48 -1.18
CA VAL A 116 4.53 3.23 -1.06
C VAL A 116 5.39 3.32 0.20
N PHE A 117 5.42 2.29 1.01
CA PHE A 117 6.22 2.24 2.24
C PHE A 117 6.81 0.84 2.43
N ASN A 118 7.96 0.78 3.11
CA ASN A 118 8.75 -0.43 3.35
C ASN A 118 9.33 -1.07 2.07
N GLU A 119 9.41 -0.30 0.97
CA GLU A 119 10.13 -0.70 -0.25
C GLU A 119 11.64 -0.74 0.02
N LYS A 120 12.31 -1.60 -0.72
CA LYS A 120 13.76 -1.67 -0.71
C LYS A 120 14.33 -0.72 -1.75
N GLU A 121 15.55 -0.21 -1.50
CA GLU A 121 16.24 0.69 -2.41
C GLU A 121 16.34 0.12 -3.84
N GLU A 122 16.61 -1.18 -3.97
CA GLU A 122 16.67 -1.85 -5.27
C GLU A 122 15.32 -1.91 -6.01
N GLU A 123 14.19 -1.76 -5.31
CA GLU A 123 12.84 -1.77 -5.86
C GLU A 123 12.37 -0.37 -6.31
N LEU A 124 13.00 0.69 -5.82
CA LEU A 124 12.59 2.08 -6.11
C LEU A 124 12.50 2.39 -7.61
N LYS A 125 13.44 1.87 -8.40
CA LYS A 125 13.43 2.02 -9.87
C LYS A 125 12.19 1.46 -10.55
N ASP A 126 11.51 0.51 -9.92
CA ASP A 126 10.29 -0.08 -10.46
C ASP A 126 9.06 0.76 -10.06
N PHE A 127 9.15 1.48 -8.94
CA PHE A 127 8.05 2.30 -8.44
C PHE A 127 8.03 3.70 -9.04
N MET A 128 9.18 4.33 -9.34
CA MET A 128 9.23 5.71 -9.81
C MET A 128 10.21 5.91 -10.96
N GLY A 129 10.11 7.07 -11.62
CA GLY A 129 10.94 7.46 -12.76
C GLY A 129 10.27 7.21 -14.10
N GLU A 130 11.04 7.33 -15.19
CA GLU A 130 10.51 7.30 -16.58
C GLU A 130 9.73 6.01 -16.90
N ASN A 131 10.19 4.88 -16.38
CA ASN A 131 9.53 3.56 -16.56
C ASN A 131 8.85 3.04 -15.31
N GLY A 132 8.82 3.82 -14.23
CA GLY A 132 8.20 3.45 -12.97
C GLY A 132 6.67 3.36 -13.06
N TYR A 133 6.06 2.76 -12.04
CA TYR A 133 4.61 2.67 -11.93
C TYR A 133 3.97 4.04 -11.67
N PHE A 134 4.70 4.92 -10.98
CA PHE A 134 4.29 6.28 -10.63
C PHE A 134 5.32 7.30 -11.11
N SER A 135 4.90 8.55 -11.26
CA SER A 135 5.82 9.67 -11.54
C SER A 135 6.76 9.91 -10.37
N THR A 136 6.26 9.72 -9.15
CA THR A 136 7.02 9.78 -7.90
C THR A 136 6.27 9.01 -6.80
N ILE A 137 6.94 8.81 -5.66
CA ILE A 137 6.35 8.23 -4.45
C ILE A 137 6.60 9.14 -3.25
N PHE A 138 5.87 8.94 -2.16
CA PHE A 138 6.17 9.61 -0.90
C PHE A 138 7.43 9.03 -0.28
N ASP A 139 8.33 9.90 0.16
CA ASP A 139 9.45 9.53 1.01
C ASP A 139 9.02 9.48 2.48
N PHE A 140 9.04 8.28 3.06
CA PHE A 140 8.76 8.05 4.47
C PHE A 140 10.01 7.86 5.32
N SER A 141 11.21 7.98 4.77
CA SER A 141 12.47 7.77 5.50
C SER A 141 12.57 8.65 6.75
N GLN A 142 12.15 9.90 6.64
CA GLN A 142 12.14 10.85 7.76
C GLN A 142 11.16 10.45 8.87
N THR A 143 10.01 9.88 8.52
CA THR A 143 9.03 9.40 9.50
C THR A 143 9.48 8.11 10.17
N ASN A 144 10.42 7.40 9.57
CA ASN A 144 11.05 6.20 10.13
C ASN A 144 12.17 6.53 11.11
N ALA A 145 12.73 7.74 11.04
CA ALA A 145 13.71 8.20 12.01
C ALA A 145 13.09 8.19 13.43
N GLY A 146 13.73 7.47 14.36
CA GLY A 146 13.24 7.35 15.73
C GLY A 146 12.14 6.32 15.96
N LYS A 147 11.71 5.56 14.96
CA LYS A 147 10.82 4.42 15.17
C LYS A 147 11.49 3.36 16.05
N SER A 148 10.74 2.88 17.05
CA SER A 148 11.16 1.76 17.86
C SER A 148 10.88 0.44 17.13
N PRO A 149 11.77 -0.57 17.26
CA PRO A 149 11.47 -1.93 16.82
C PRO A 149 10.23 -2.54 17.47
N LYS A 150 9.76 -1.94 18.57
CA LYS A 150 8.60 -2.38 19.34
C LYS A 150 7.28 -1.75 18.89
N GLY A 151 7.30 -0.92 17.88
CA GLY A 151 6.13 -0.32 17.25
C GLY A 151 5.92 1.17 17.53
N TRP A 152 4.85 1.69 16.98
CA TRP A 152 4.51 3.13 16.95
C TRP A 152 4.41 3.80 18.33
N TYR A 153 4.10 3.04 19.37
CA TYR A 153 3.87 3.56 20.74
C TYR A 153 5.14 3.81 21.53
N GLU A 154 6.29 3.35 21.02
CA GLU A 154 7.60 3.55 21.66
C GLU A 154 8.57 4.38 20.81
N ASN A 155 8.03 5.23 19.94
CA ASN A 155 8.86 6.11 19.13
C ASN A 155 9.59 7.10 20.01
N ARG A 156 10.88 7.29 19.73
CA ARG A 156 11.70 8.34 20.34
C ARG A 156 11.87 9.52 19.39
N ILE A 157 12.19 10.66 19.94
CA ILE A 157 12.62 11.80 19.13
C ILE A 157 14.01 11.47 18.57
N PRO A 158 14.21 11.44 17.24
CA PRO A 158 15.52 11.22 16.65
C PRO A 158 16.48 12.35 17.01
N THR A 159 17.76 12.05 17.05
CA THR A 159 18.79 13.10 17.14
C THR A 159 18.82 13.90 15.83
N VAL A 160 19.40 15.11 15.89
CA VAL A 160 19.54 15.96 14.69
C VAL A 160 20.36 15.28 13.61
N ASP A 161 21.38 14.51 13.99
CA ASP A 161 22.25 13.82 13.03
C ASP A 161 21.54 12.64 12.36
N GLU A 162 20.78 11.85 13.11
CA GLU A 162 19.94 10.79 12.55
C GLU A 162 18.91 11.37 11.58
N TYR A 163 18.24 12.48 11.94
CA TYR A 163 17.28 13.13 11.06
C TYR A 163 17.92 13.66 9.78
N LYS A 164 19.09 14.32 9.89
CA LYS A 164 19.86 14.76 8.73
C LYS A 164 20.24 13.60 7.84
N GLN A 165 20.69 12.48 8.42
CA GLN A 165 21.08 11.32 7.63
C GLN A 165 19.90 10.75 6.85
N CYS A 166 18.69 10.72 7.42
CA CYS A 166 17.49 10.35 6.70
C CYS A 166 17.21 11.29 5.51
N CYS A 167 17.39 12.60 5.69
CA CYS A 167 17.19 13.58 4.61
C CYS A 167 18.24 13.51 3.49
N PHE A 168 19.45 13.04 3.77
CA PHE A 168 20.51 12.92 2.76
C PHE A 168 20.51 11.60 2.01
N ASN A 169 19.84 10.58 2.55
CA ASN A 169 19.75 9.24 1.95
C ASN A 169 18.41 9.02 1.22
N SER A 170 17.56 10.02 1.16
CA SER A 170 16.24 9.99 0.49
C SER A 170 16.30 10.51 -0.95
#